data_ceee98294f42d88e367640f8a7e9795c
#
_entry.id   ceee98294f42d88e367640f8a7e9795c
#
_cell.length_a   1.000
_cell.length_b   1.000
_cell.length_c   1.000
_cell.angle_alpha   90.00
_cell.angle_beta   90.00
_cell.angle_gamma   90.00
#
_symmetry.space_group_name_H-M   'P 1'
#
loop_
_entity.id
_entity.type
_entity.pdbx_description
1 polymer ?
#
loop_
_entity_poly.entity_id
_entity_poly.type
_entity_poly.pdbx_seq_one_letter_code
_entity_poly.pdbx_strand_id
1 'polypeptide(L)'
;MAQWACPLWQGLDQIDIALQQAQARWPALGSDTRHAITMSGEMVDAFEHREEGVQRIADRLAQVLRGEVRLYGGDLGWIAPADAARCWTQIASANWLATAHHAATVFRDGLLVDIGSTTTDLIVLANGRVQTASRSDHERLASGELVYHGVVRTPLCALARHVAFRGPPVNVMNEWFATTADVYRMTGELDPAHDQQPSADARSKDRTATRQRPARMIGLDARDAEDDEWLALAKAWRQAQIEEIAASLTRMMATRCGITSAGTIVTAGCGAFLVPDLAARVPALTGWPLRSYGCDVARIAATDDGAADASKADWAQVCAPSVAVASLYAQEPC
;
A
#
# COMPACT_ATOMS: atom_id res chain seq x y z
N MET A 1 1.29 -10.35 -13.62
CA MET A 1 0.74 -9.20 -12.86
C MET A 1 1.22 -7.90 -13.48
N ALA A 2 0.52 -6.81 -13.28
CA ALA A 2 0.92 -5.48 -13.71
C ALA A 2 0.18 -4.42 -12.87
N GLN A 3 0.73 -3.21 -12.83
CA GLN A 3 0.16 -2.05 -12.19
C GLN A 3 0.16 -0.89 -13.19
N TRP A 4 -0.90 -0.10 -13.20
CA TRP A 4 -1.01 1.12 -13.98
C TRP A 4 -1.46 2.27 -13.11
N ALA A 5 -0.98 3.47 -13.39
CA ALA A 5 -1.46 4.68 -12.73
C ALA A 5 -2.94 4.88 -13.08
N CYS A 6 -3.75 5.12 -12.05
CA CYS A 6 -5.17 5.42 -12.19
C CYS A 6 -5.52 6.62 -11.29
N PRO A 7 -5.23 7.86 -11.74
CA PRO A 7 -5.41 9.07 -10.95
C PRO A 7 -6.89 9.48 -10.93
N LEU A 8 -7.73 8.79 -10.16
CA LEU A 8 -9.19 9.00 -10.09
C LEU A 8 -9.62 10.43 -9.75
N TRP A 9 -8.75 11.21 -9.10
CA TRP A 9 -9.02 12.63 -8.86
C TRP A 9 -9.10 13.49 -10.14
N GLN A 10 -8.65 12.93 -11.28
CA GLN A 10 -8.78 13.57 -12.60
C GLN A 10 -10.09 13.18 -13.31
N GLY A 11 -10.79 12.15 -12.84
CA GLY A 11 -12.06 11.68 -13.37
C GLY A 11 -12.16 10.15 -13.44
N LEU A 12 -13.38 9.65 -13.59
CA LEU A 12 -13.66 8.21 -13.71
C LEU A 12 -13.18 7.58 -15.01
N ASP A 13 -12.95 8.37 -16.05
CA ASP A 13 -12.36 7.95 -17.32
C ASP A 13 -10.93 7.38 -17.15
N GLN A 14 -10.26 7.68 -16.05
CA GLN A 14 -8.98 7.08 -15.71
C GLN A 14 -9.08 5.56 -15.50
N ILE A 15 -10.23 5.05 -15.08
CA ILE A 15 -10.52 3.61 -15.02
C ILE A 15 -10.45 3.01 -16.43
N ASP A 16 -11.07 3.67 -17.41
CA ASP A 16 -11.10 3.19 -18.79
C ASP A 16 -9.70 3.13 -19.40
N ILE A 17 -8.89 4.16 -19.14
CA ILE A 17 -7.50 4.22 -19.61
C ILE A 17 -6.69 3.05 -19.02
N ALA A 18 -6.83 2.79 -17.71
CA ALA A 18 -6.13 1.67 -17.07
C ALA A 18 -6.62 0.31 -17.61
N LEU A 19 -7.93 0.15 -17.81
CA LEU A 19 -8.50 -1.09 -18.35
C LEU A 19 -8.14 -1.33 -19.83
N GLN A 20 -8.04 -0.28 -20.64
CA GLN A 20 -7.55 -0.39 -22.02
C GLN A 20 -6.10 -0.91 -22.05
N GLN A 21 -5.24 -0.42 -21.16
CA GLN A 21 -3.87 -0.93 -21.02
C GLN A 21 -3.86 -2.39 -20.57
N ALA A 22 -4.74 -2.77 -19.63
CA ALA A 22 -4.88 -4.15 -19.19
C ALA A 22 -5.35 -5.06 -20.33
N GLN A 23 -6.33 -4.63 -21.12
CA GLN A 23 -6.84 -5.40 -22.27
C GLN A 23 -5.80 -5.53 -23.38
N ALA A 24 -5.02 -4.51 -23.64
CA ALA A 24 -3.91 -4.56 -24.59
C ALA A 24 -2.86 -5.60 -24.17
N ARG A 25 -2.59 -5.71 -22.85
CA ARG A 25 -1.66 -6.70 -22.31
C ARG A 25 -2.24 -8.11 -22.26
N TRP A 26 -3.53 -8.25 -22.00
CA TRP A 26 -4.25 -9.53 -21.88
C TRP A 26 -5.47 -9.55 -22.80
N PRO A 27 -5.30 -9.84 -24.11
CA PRO A 27 -6.40 -9.84 -25.07
C PRO A 27 -7.49 -10.87 -24.78
N ALA A 28 -7.18 -11.88 -23.94
CA ALA A 28 -8.14 -12.91 -23.51
C ALA A 28 -9.19 -12.42 -22.50
N LEU A 29 -9.08 -11.19 -22.00
CA LEU A 29 -10.11 -10.59 -21.15
C LEU A 29 -11.40 -10.39 -21.95
N GLY A 30 -12.44 -11.18 -21.66
CA GLY A 30 -13.69 -11.23 -22.43
C GLY A 30 -14.91 -11.59 -21.58
N SER A 31 -16.01 -12.04 -22.26
CA SER A 31 -17.29 -12.36 -21.62
C SER A 31 -17.21 -13.48 -20.59
N ASP A 32 -16.25 -14.38 -20.72
CA ASP A 32 -16.09 -15.53 -19.82
C ASP A 32 -15.13 -15.22 -18.66
N THR A 33 -14.68 -13.97 -18.53
CA THR A 33 -13.79 -13.55 -17.47
C THR A 33 -14.58 -13.29 -16.18
N ARG A 34 -14.05 -13.78 -15.05
CA ARG A 34 -14.53 -13.44 -13.71
C ARG A 34 -13.64 -12.35 -13.11
N HIS A 35 -14.23 -11.23 -12.72
CA HIS A 35 -13.52 -10.08 -12.18
C HIS A 35 -13.78 -9.97 -10.67
N ALA A 36 -12.73 -10.14 -9.89
CA ALA A 36 -12.73 -9.89 -8.44
C ALA A 36 -12.10 -8.53 -8.17
N ILE A 37 -12.84 -7.64 -7.53
CA ILE A 37 -12.46 -6.24 -7.38
C ILE A 37 -12.42 -5.86 -5.90
N THR A 38 -11.39 -5.16 -5.51
CA THR A 38 -11.34 -4.35 -4.28
C THR A 38 -10.97 -2.91 -4.64
N MET A 39 -11.35 -1.96 -3.82
CA MET A 39 -11.11 -0.55 -4.09
C MET A 39 -10.58 0.22 -2.88
N SER A 40 -9.97 1.36 -3.17
CA SER A 40 -9.52 2.37 -2.19
C SER A 40 -9.57 3.78 -2.80
N GLY A 41 -10.29 3.95 -3.92
CA GLY A 41 -10.39 5.20 -4.66
C GLY A 41 -11.67 5.99 -4.42
N GLU A 42 -12.58 5.53 -3.57
CA GLU A 42 -13.87 6.12 -3.30
C GLU A 42 -13.82 7.43 -2.47
N MET A 43 -12.64 7.79 -1.95
CA MET A 43 -12.42 9.00 -1.16
C MET A 43 -11.84 10.17 -1.94
N VAL A 44 -11.69 10.07 -3.26
CA VAL A 44 -11.17 11.19 -4.06
C VAL A 44 -12.17 12.33 -4.14
N ASP A 45 -11.69 13.56 -4.29
CA ASP A 45 -12.50 14.81 -4.32
C ASP A 45 -13.51 14.88 -5.49
N ALA A 46 -13.48 13.90 -6.40
CA ALA A 46 -14.46 13.74 -7.47
C ALA A 46 -15.85 13.27 -7.00
N PHE A 47 -15.96 12.86 -5.74
CA PHE A 47 -17.20 12.38 -5.12
C PHE A 47 -17.58 13.22 -3.92
N GLU A 48 -18.88 13.44 -3.70
CA GLU A 48 -19.37 14.19 -2.57
C GLU A 48 -19.18 13.42 -1.25
N HIS A 49 -19.35 12.11 -1.30
CA HIS A 49 -19.15 11.20 -0.15
C HIS A 49 -18.77 9.79 -0.63
N ARG A 50 -18.28 8.96 0.31
CA ARG A 50 -17.74 7.62 0.00
C ARG A 50 -18.77 6.65 -0.60
N GLU A 51 -20.03 6.73 -0.19
CA GLU A 51 -21.13 5.93 -0.77
C GLU A 51 -21.28 6.21 -2.26
N GLU A 52 -21.32 7.49 -2.66
CA GLU A 52 -21.32 7.88 -4.07
C GLU A 52 -20.08 7.34 -4.80
N GLY A 53 -18.90 7.47 -4.18
CA GLY A 53 -17.65 6.98 -4.75
C GLY A 53 -17.70 5.48 -5.03
N VAL A 54 -18.10 4.67 -4.04
CA VAL A 54 -18.27 3.22 -4.19
C VAL A 54 -19.27 2.89 -5.31
N GLN A 55 -20.44 3.52 -5.31
CA GLN A 55 -21.46 3.28 -6.31
C GLN A 55 -20.96 3.61 -7.71
N ARG A 56 -20.44 4.82 -7.92
CA ARG A 56 -20.00 5.28 -9.25
C ARG A 56 -18.84 4.47 -9.81
N ILE A 57 -17.90 4.06 -8.97
CA ILE A 57 -16.81 3.16 -9.37
C ILE A 57 -17.37 1.80 -9.74
N ALA A 58 -18.27 1.22 -8.93
CA ALA A 58 -18.90 -0.07 -9.19
C ALA A 58 -19.70 -0.07 -10.50
N ASP A 59 -20.52 0.96 -10.71
CA ASP A 59 -21.32 1.13 -11.93
C ASP A 59 -20.41 1.26 -13.17
N ARG A 60 -19.31 2.04 -13.06
CA ARG A 60 -18.37 2.19 -14.16
C ARG A 60 -17.69 0.88 -14.51
N LEU A 61 -17.24 0.13 -13.53
CA LEU A 61 -16.62 -1.18 -13.74
C LEU A 61 -17.60 -2.18 -14.36
N ALA A 62 -18.86 -2.19 -13.90
CA ALA A 62 -19.91 -3.06 -14.48
C ALA A 62 -20.24 -2.69 -15.94
N GLN A 63 -20.10 -1.42 -16.34
CA GLN A 63 -20.31 -0.96 -17.72
C GLN A 63 -19.17 -1.35 -18.67
N VAL A 64 -17.91 -1.29 -18.18
CA VAL A 64 -16.74 -1.43 -19.06
C VAL A 64 -16.13 -2.82 -19.06
N LEU A 65 -16.30 -3.59 -17.99
CA LEU A 65 -15.82 -4.97 -17.90
C LEU A 65 -16.84 -5.93 -18.52
N ARG A 66 -16.35 -6.86 -19.31
CA ARG A 66 -17.15 -7.97 -19.86
C ARG A 66 -16.99 -9.19 -18.97
N GLY A 67 -18.09 -9.86 -18.66
CA GLY A 67 -18.10 -11.04 -17.81
C GLY A 67 -18.67 -10.78 -16.42
N GLU A 68 -18.36 -11.65 -15.49
CA GLU A 68 -18.88 -11.56 -14.13
C GLU A 68 -18.04 -10.60 -13.28
N VAL A 69 -18.67 -9.56 -12.71
CA VAL A 69 -18.03 -8.58 -11.84
C VAL A 69 -18.50 -8.77 -10.40
N ARG A 70 -17.57 -8.94 -9.47
CA ARG A 70 -17.83 -9.03 -8.03
C ARG A 70 -16.91 -8.09 -7.26
N LEU A 71 -17.49 -7.40 -6.28
CA LEU A 71 -16.79 -6.50 -5.36
C LEU A 71 -16.55 -7.23 -4.05
N TYR A 72 -15.35 -7.12 -3.52
CA TYR A 72 -15.01 -7.70 -2.23
C TYR A 72 -15.61 -6.86 -1.11
N GLY A 73 -16.45 -7.46 -0.27
CA GLY A 73 -17.15 -6.85 0.86
C GLY A 73 -16.74 -7.42 2.22
N GLY A 74 -15.49 -7.86 2.36
CA GLY A 74 -15.00 -8.41 3.63
C GLY A 74 -15.82 -9.62 4.10
N ASP A 75 -16.37 -9.52 5.30
CA ASP A 75 -17.16 -10.60 5.91
C ASP A 75 -18.50 -10.88 5.17
N LEU A 76 -18.98 -9.96 4.32
CA LEU A 76 -20.13 -10.20 3.46
C LEU A 76 -19.77 -11.00 2.19
N GLY A 77 -18.50 -11.31 1.98
CA GLY A 77 -18.06 -12.01 0.77
C GLY A 77 -18.15 -11.14 -0.48
N TRP A 78 -18.74 -11.69 -1.56
CA TRP A 78 -18.72 -11.09 -2.88
C TRP A 78 -20.05 -10.42 -3.23
N ILE A 79 -20.00 -9.14 -3.52
CA ILE A 79 -21.14 -8.26 -3.72
C ILE A 79 -21.27 -7.94 -5.21
N ALA A 80 -22.48 -8.04 -5.74
CA ALA A 80 -22.76 -7.61 -7.11
C ALA A 80 -22.72 -6.07 -7.22
N PRO A 81 -22.30 -5.49 -8.36
CA PRO A 81 -22.27 -4.04 -8.55
C PRO A 81 -23.60 -3.35 -8.25
N ALA A 82 -24.74 -3.98 -8.57
CA ALA A 82 -26.07 -3.44 -8.30
C ALA A 82 -26.38 -3.27 -6.80
N ASP A 83 -25.69 -3.97 -5.93
CA ASP A 83 -25.83 -3.89 -4.46
C ASP A 83 -24.78 -2.98 -3.81
N ALA A 84 -23.88 -2.38 -4.60
CA ALA A 84 -22.72 -1.64 -4.10
C ALA A 84 -23.11 -0.48 -3.17
N ALA A 85 -24.12 0.30 -3.55
CA ALA A 85 -24.61 1.42 -2.72
C ALA A 85 -25.12 0.94 -1.35
N ARG A 86 -25.88 -0.16 -1.31
CA ARG A 86 -26.41 -0.72 -0.07
C ARG A 86 -25.34 -1.27 0.85
N CYS A 87 -24.24 -1.78 0.28
CA CYS A 87 -23.14 -2.43 0.99
C CYS A 87 -21.85 -1.58 1.01
N TRP A 88 -21.97 -0.27 0.76
CA TRP A 88 -20.79 0.58 0.54
C TRP A 88 -19.79 0.57 1.70
N THR A 89 -20.25 0.52 2.95
CA THR A 89 -19.40 0.49 4.14
C THR A 89 -18.51 -0.75 4.25
N GLN A 90 -18.90 -1.86 3.60
CA GLN A 90 -18.13 -3.09 3.58
C GLN A 90 -17.17 -3.15 2.38
N ILE A 91 -17.47 -2.39 1.30
CA ILE A 91 -16.67 -2.34 0.08
C ILE A 91 -15.58 -1.28 0.17
N ALA A 92 -15.93 -0.12 0.75
CA ALA A 92 -15.05 1.04 0.85
C ALA A 92 -13.75 0.69 1.58
N SER A 93 -12.61 0.97 0.94
CA SER A 93 -11.26 0.73 1.47
C SER A 93 -11.03 -0.70 1.99
N ALA A 94 -11.70 -1.73 1.42
CA ALA A 94 -11.59 -3.11 1.89
C ALA A 94 -10.35 -3.87 1.36
N ASN A 95 -9.47 -3.20 0.63
CA ASN A 95 -8.28 -3.76 0.02
C ASN A 95 -7.32 -4.41 1.04
N TRP A 96 -7.05 -3.74 2.16
CA TRP A 96 -6.23 -4.26 3.25
C TRP A 96 -6.81 -5.55 3.87
N LEU A 97 -8.15 -5.62 4.00
CA LEU A 97 -8.83 -6.76 4.60
C LEU A 97 -8.73 -8.00 3.70
N ALA A 98 -8.80 -7.82 2.37
CA ALA A 98 -8.57 -8.90 1.43
C ALA A 98 -7.16 -9.48 1.57
N THR A 99 -6.13 -8.61 1.62
CA THR A 99 -4.74 -9.02 1.84
C THR A 99 -4.59 -9.79 3.15
N ALA A 100 -5.19 -9.28 4.23
CA ALA A 100 -5.13 -9.90 5.55
C ALA A 100 -5.86 -11.24 5.61
N HIS A 101 -7.07 -11.35 5.02
CA HIS A 101 -7.80 -12.63 4.94
C HIS A 101 -7.01 -13.67 4.16
N HIS A 102 -6.41 -13.30 3.03
CA HIS A 102 -5.59 -14.23 2.26
C HIS A 102 -4.33 -14.64 3.02
N ALA A 103 -3.64 -13.70 3.68
CA ALA A 103 -2.47 -14.01 4.52
C ALA A 103 -2.83 -14.96 5.68
N ALA A 104 -4.01 -14.78 6.31
CA ALA A 104 -4.49 -15.62 7.40
C ALA A 104 -4.78 -17.08 6.98
N THR A 105 -5.00 -17.35 5.69
CA THR A 105 -5.15 -18.74 5.19
C THR A 105 -3.83 -19.51 5.24
N VAL A 106 -2.70 -18.80 5.23
CA VAL A 106 -1.35 -19.39 5.23
C VAL A 106 -0.69 -19.29 6.61
N PHE A 107 -0.77 -18.12 7.24
CA PHE A 107 -0.16 -17.84 8.53
C PHE A 107 -1.25 -17.64 9.59
N ARG A 108 -1.36 -18.63 10.49
CA ARG A 108 -2.43 -18.62 11.50
C ARG A 108 -2.28 -17.53 12.55
N ASP A 109 -1.02 -17.25 12.94
CA ASP A 109 -0.69 -16.30 14.00
C ASP A 109 0.47 -15.41 13.54
N GLY A 110 0.28 -14.09 13.63
CA GLY A 110 1.27 -13.15 13.15
C GLY A 110 0.78 -11.72 13.01
N LEU A 111 1.55 -10.97 12.26
CA LEU A 111 1.31 -9.57 11.92
C LEU A 111 1.51 -9.37 10.41
N LEU A 112 0.50 -8.94 9.71
CA LEU A 112 0.67 -8.40 8.34
C LEU A 112 1.08 -6.94 8.45
N VAL A 113 2.19 -6.59 7.80
CA VAL A 113 2.69 -5.22 7.64
C VAL A 113 2.72 -4.92 6.15
N ASP A 114 1.72 -4.20 5.66
CA ASP A 114 1.62 -3.77 4.26
C ASP A 114 1.99 -2.29 4.17
N ILE A 115 3.19 -2.00 3.65
CA ILE A 115 3.66 -0.63 3.42
C ILE A 115 3.51 -0.32 1.94
N GLY A 116 2.44 0.39 1.62
CA GLY A 116 2.12 0.77 0.25
C GLY A 116 2.74 2.10 -0.19
N SER A 117 2.26 2.61 -1.30
CA SER A 117 2.66 3.92 -1.82
C SER A 117 2.18 5.09 -0.94
N THR A 118 1.05 4.94 -0.25
CA THR A 118 0.36 6.02 0.48
C THR A 118 0.22 5.72 1.96
N THR A 119 -0.02 4.47 2.33
CA THR A 119 -0.40 4.03 3.68
C THR A 119 0.42 2.84 4.14
N THR A 120 0.39 2.61 5.45
CA THR A 120 0.88 1.40 6.10
C THR A 120 -0.27 0.77 6.87
N ASP A 121 -0.56 -0.49 6.58
CA ASP A 121 -1.55 -1.32 7.24
C ASP A 121 -0.87 -2.28 8.21
N LEU A 122 -1.28 -2.25 9.48
CA LEU A 122 -0.75 -3.05 10.58
C LEU A 122 -1.86 -3.97 11.09
N ILE A 123 -1.82 -5.27 10.74
CA ILE A 123 -2.98 -6.13 10.92
C ILE A 123 -2.57 -7.42 11.64
N VAL A 124 -3.17 -7.64 12.81
CA VAL A 124 -2.94 -8.85 13.61
C VAL A 124 -3.72 -10.03 13.04
N LEU A 125 -3.02 -11.16 12.91
CA LEU A 125 -3.59 -12.46 12.55
C LEU A 125 -3.54 -13.36 13.78
N ALA A 126 -4.65 -13.99 14.14
CA ALA A 126 -4.67 -14.98 15.19
C ALA A 126 -5.70 -16.08 14.90
N ASN A 127 -5.31 -17.34 15.14
CA ASN A 127 -6.11 -18.52 14.86
C ASN A 127 -6.59 -18.64 13.41
N GLY A 128 -5.82 -18.14 12.45
CA GLY A 128 -6.17 -18.14 11.03
C GLY A 128 -7.26 -17.11 10.66
N ARG A 129 -7.39 -16.05 11.45
CA ARG A 129 -8.38 -14.98 11.25
C ARG A 129 -7.75 -13.60 11.44
N VAL A 130 -8.33 -12.61 10.80
CA VAL A 130 -8.00 -11.21 11.04
C VAL A 130 -8.56 -10.76 12.38
N GLN A 131 -7.70 -10.23 13.24
CA GLN A 131 -8.07 -9.75 14.57
C GLN A 131 -8.18 -8.23 14.57
N THR A 132 -9.33 -7.73 14.17
CA THR A 132 -9.65 -6.31 14.27
C THR A 132 -11.14 -6.09 14.55
N ALA A 133 -11.47 -5.08 15.34
CA ALA A 133 -12.82 -4.54 15.49
C ALA A 133 -13.04 -3.31 14.59
N SER A 134 -11.96 -2.74 14.06
CA SER A 134 -11.98 -1.53 13.24
C SER A 134 -12.23 -1.90 11.77
N ARG A 135 -13.26 -1.32 11.18
CA ARG A 135 -13.63 -1.58 9.77
C ARG A 135 -13.46 -0.38 8.86
N SER A 136 -13.71 0.81 9.36
CA SER A 136 -13.53 2.05 8.62
C SER A 136 -12.10 2.60 8.79
N ASP A 137 -11.68 3.44 7.84
CA ASP A 137 -10.39 4.14 7.94
C ASP A 137 -10.31 4.98 9.21
N HIS A 138 -11.41 5.65 9.61
CA HIS A 138 -11.46 6.43 10.84
C HIS A 138 -11.15 5.58 12.09
N GLU A 139 -11.79 4.44 12.23
CA GLU A 139 -11.55 3.52 13.37
C GLU A 139 -10.12 2.99 13.33
N ARG A 140 -9.60 2.65 12.16
CA ARG A 140 -8.25 2.13 11.97
C ARG A 140 -7.17 3.17 12.21
N LEU A 141 -7.40 4.43 11.81
CA LEU A 141 -6.53 5.56 12.16
C LEU A 141 -6.51 5.77 13.68
N ALA A 142 -7.66 5.67 14.35
CA ALA A 142 -7.76 5.82 15.79
C ALA A 142 -7.09 4.67 16.55
N SER A 143 -7.22 3.42 16.08
CA SER A 143 -6.61 2.22 16.69
C SER A 143 -5.10 2.09 16.38
N GLY A 144 -4.58 2.84 15.40
CA GLY A 144 -3.19 2.71 14.92
C GLY A 144 -2.97 1.55 13.94
N GLU A 145 -4.03 0.87 13.49
CA GLU A 145 -3.95 -0.18 12.47
C GLU A 145 -3.71 0.37 11.07
N LEU A 146 -4.04 1.64 10.85
CA LEU A 146 -3.74 2.40 9.65
C LEU A 146 -2.85 3.59 10.01
N VAL A 147 -1.66 3.64 9.42
CA VAL A 147 -0.77 4.79 9.46
C VAL A 147 -0.75 5.41 8.07
N TYR A 148 -1.07 6.69 7.94
CA TYR A 148 -1.17 7.33 6.63
C TYR A 148 0.20 7.75 6.09
N HIS A 149 1.17 6.82 6.19
CA HIS A 149 2.55 6.95 5.70
C HIS A 149 2.89 5.79 4.76
N GLY A 150 3.21 6.12 3.51
CA GLY A 150 3.72 5.18 2.51
C GLY A 150 5.05 5.65 1.92
N VAL A 151 5.57 4.91 0.94
CA VAL A 151 6.92 5.16 0.42
C VAL A 151 6.97 6.00 -0.87
N VAL A 152 5.80 6.47 -1.35
CA VAL A 152 5.74 7.28 -2.59
C VAL A 152 5.06 8.62 -2.38
N ARG A 153 3.84 8.64 -1.81
CA ARG A 153 2.95 9.79 -1.82
C ARG A 153 2.96 10.65 -0.56
N THR A 154 3.57 10.19 0.51
CA THR A 154 3.57 10.92 1.79
C THR A 154 4.39 12.20 1.69
N PRO A 155 3.79 13.39 1.95
CA PRO A 155 4.53 14.64 2.00
C PRO A 155 5.59 14.63 3.10
N LEU A 156 6.79 15.14 2.85
CA LEU A 156 7.86 15.11 3.84
C LEU A 156 7.55 15.97 5.07
N CYS A 157 6.78 17.05 4.94
CA CYS A 157 6.31 17.86 6.07
C CYS A 157 5.37 17.11 7.02
N ALA A 158 4.71 16.03 6.54
CA ALA A 158 3.87 15.17 7.37
C ALA A 158 4.67 14.11 8.14
N LEU A 159 5.89 13.79 7.72
CA LEU A 159 6.75 12.80 8.40
C LEU A 159 7.45 13.37 9.63
N ALA A 160 7.97 14.58 9.53
CA ALA A 160 8.73 15.18 10.61
C ALA A 160 8.62 16.71 10.58
N ARG A 161 8.52 17.33 11.75
CA ARG A 161 8.59 18.78 11.91
C ARG A 161 10.03 19.30 11.93
N HIS A 162 10.96 18.42 12.24
CA HIS A 162 12.40 18.72 12.32
C HIS A 162 13.16 17.54 11.72
N VAL A 163 14.25 17.82 11.04
CA VAL A 163 15.14 16.81 10.45
C VAL A 163 16.60 17.20 10.70
N ALA A 164 17.43 16.22 11.03
CA ALA A 164 18.85 16.47 11.22
C ALA A 164 19.53 16.78 9.88
N PHE A 165 20.28 17.91 9.83
CA PHE A 165 21.10 18.26 8.69
C PHE A 165 22.33 19.03 9.16
N ARG A 166 23.54 18.54 8.88
CA ARG A 166 24.84 19.13 9.26
C ARG A 166 24.98 19.51 10.75
N GLY A 167 24.28 18.79 11.63
CA GLY A 167 24.34 19.04 13.06
C GLY A 167 22.97 19.12 13.73
N PRO A 168 22.57 20.26 14.34
CA PRO A 168 21.28 20.35 15.03
C PRO A 168 20.09 20.18 14.08
N PRO A 169 18.92 19.75 14.61
CA PRO A 169 17.72 19.64 13.82
C PRO A 169 17.29 20.96 13.20
N VAL A 170 16.87 20.92 11.93
CA VAL A 170 16.34 22.07 11.18
C VAL A 170 14.82 21.91 11.07
N ASN A 171 14.08 23.02 11.20
CA ASN A 171 12.64 23.04 10.98
C ASN A 171 12.33 22.70 9.52
N VAL A 172 11.38 21.80 9.31
CA VAL A 172 10.89 21.45 7.99
C VAL A 172 9.80 22.43 7.56
N MET A 173 9.88 22.94 6.33
CA MET A 173 8.85 23.78 5.76
C MET A 173 7.55 23.00 5.59
N ASN A 174 6.42 23.58 6.03
CA ASN A 174 5.10 22.98 5.89
C ASN A 174 4.53 23.25 4.49
N GLU A 175 5.22 22.75 3.48
CA GLU A 175 4.91 22.92 2.06
C GLU A 175 5.01 21.60 1.30
N TRP A 176 4.22 21.44 0.24
CA TRP A 176 4.29 20.25 -0.61
C TRP A 176 5.42 20.35 -1.64
N PHE A 177 6.66 20.42 -1.21
CA PHE A 177 7.79 20.44 -2.13
C PHE A 177 8.33 19.07 -2.47
N ALA A 178 8.22 18.10 -1.55
CA ALA A 178 8.79 16.76 -1.70
C ALA A 178 7.93 15.69 -1.04
N THR A 179 8.07 14.46 -1.53
CA THR A 179 7.39 13.28 -0.99
C THR A 179 8.40 12.19 -0.60
N THR A 180 7.94 11.14 0.06
CA THR A 180 8.74 9.96 0.40
C THR A 180 9.40 9.31 -0.82
N ALA A 181 8.79 9.40 -2.02
CA ALA A 181 9.45 8.93 -3.23
C ALA A 181 10.82 9.59 -3.47
N ASP A 182 10.96 10.88 -3.16
CA ASP A 182 12.26 11.56 -3.29
C ASP A 182 13.29 10.99 -2.32
N VAL A 183 12.88 10.70 -1.08
CA VAL A 183 13.73 10.05 -0.07
C VAL A 183 14.20 8.69 -0.58
N TYR A 184 13.28 7.84 -1.03
CA TYR A 184 13.61 6.46 -1.40
C TYR A 184 14.27 6.32 -2.77
N ARG A 185 14.13 7.31 -3.66
CA ARG A 185 15.01 7.46 -4.84
C ARG A 185 16.45 7.80 -4.44
N MET A 186 16.62 8.68 -3.44
CA MET A 186 17.94 9.07 -2.96
C MET A 186 18.65 7.94 -2.21
N THR A 187 17.94 7.15 -1.42
CA THR A 187 18.49 5.97 -0.73
C THR A 187 18.66 4.77 -1.66
N GLY A 188 18.02 4.78 -2.84
CA GLY A 188 18.05 3.68 -3.81
C GLY A 188 17.14 2.50 -3.45
N GLU A 189 16.23 2.66 -2.48
CA GLU A 189 15.36 1.58 -2.00
C GLU A 189 14.03 1.48 -2.78
N LEU A 190 13.58 2.55 -3.45
CA LEU A 190 12.37 2.53 -4.27
C LEU A 190 12.69 2.00 -5.68
N ASP A 191 12.08 0.87 -6.03
CA ASP A 191 12.16 0.37 -7.41
C ASP A 191 11.47 1.37 -8.36
N PRO A 192 12.15 1.80 -9.45
CA PRO A 192 11.56 2.69 -10.44
C PRO A 192 10.24 2.19 -11.05
N ALA A 193 10.04 0.87 -11.15
CA ALA A 193 8.79 0.28 -11.65
C ALA A 193 7.59 0.56 -10.74
N HIS A 194 7.82 0.76 -9.45
CA HIS A 194 6.79 1.06 -8.45
C HIS A 194 6.54 2.56 -8.25
N ASP A 195 7.41 3.39 -8.83
CA ASP A 195 7.36 4.85 -8.77
C ASP A 195 6.54 5.44 -9.92
N GLN A 196 5.26 5.12 -9.99
CA GLN A 196 4.38 5.50 -11.11
C GLN A 196 3.71 6.88 -10.94
N GLN A 197 3.70 7.44 -9.73
CA GLN A 197 3.07 8.72 -9.46
C GLN A 197 3.96 9.89 -9.90
N PRO A 198 3.39 11.03 -10.31
CA PRO A 198 4.19 12.22 -10.60
C PRO A 198 4.93 12.69 -9.35
N SER A 199 6.07 13.36 -9.53
CA SER A 199 6.75 14.08 -8.44
C SER A 199 5.90 15.27 -7.97
N ALA A 200 6.17 15.80 -6.77
CA ALA A 200 5.40 16.89 -6.18
C ALA A 200 5.30 18.14 -7.08
N ASP A 201 6.33 18.42 -7.86
CA ASP A 201 6.41 19.54 -8.81
C ASP A 201 6.11 19.12 -10.27
N ALA A 202 5.67 17.88 -10.49
CA ALA A 202 5.42 17.26 -11.81
C ALA A 202 6.64 17.31 -12.77
N ARG A 203 7.86 17.51 -12.25
CA ARG A 203 9.09 17.55 -13.02
C ARG A 203 9.80 16.21 -13.04
N SER A 204 10.99 16.17 -13.67
CA SER A 204 11.84 14.99 -13.77
C SER A 204 12.11 14.30 -12.43
N LYS A 205 12.30 13.00 -12.49
CA LYS A 205 12.72 12.13 -11.38
C LYS A 205 14.22 11.83 -11.41
N ASP A 206 14.99 12.55 -12.24
CA ASP A 206 16.44 12.42 -12.26
C ASP A 206 17.07 12.80 -10.91
N ARG A 207 18.36 12.51 -10.77
CA ARG A 207 19.09 12.71 -9.52
C ARG A 207 19.06 14.15 -9.02
N THR A 208 19.23 15.13 -9.93
CA THR A 208 19.28 16.55 -9.59
C THR A 208 17.90 17.06 -9.14
N ALA A 209 16.85 16.77 -9.90
CA ALA A 209 15.49 17.18 -9.56
C ALA A 209 15.01 16.49 -8.27
N THR A 210 15.37 15.24 -8.05
CA THR A 210 15.04 14.49 -6.83
C THR A 210 15.68 15.11 -5.59
N ARG A 211 16.91 15.64 -5.66
CA ARG A 211 17.56 16.33 -4.54
C ARG A 211 16.99 17.72 -4.29
N GLN A 212 16.65 18.43 -5.36
CA GLN A 212 16.15 19.81 -5.29
C GLN A 212 14.86 19.90 -4.43
N ARG A 213 14.01 18.89 -4.50
CA ARG A 213 12.75 18.88 -3.75
C ARG A 213 12.96 18.75 -2.24
N PRO A 214 13.67 17.75 -1.71
CA PRO A 214 14.00 17.70 -0.27
C PRO A 214 14.86 18.86 0.22
N ALA A 215 15.75 19.41 -0.61
CA ALA A 215 16.54 20.58 -0.27
C ALA A 215 15.65 21.78 0.07
N ARG A 216 14.59 22.01 -0.72
CA ARG A 216 13.60 23.08 -0.47
C ARG A 216 12.87 22.91 0.86
N MET A 217 12.67 21.68 1.31
CA MET A 217 12.00 21.42 2.61
C MET A 217 12.74 22.03 3.79
N ILE A 218 14.05 22.31 3.64
CA ILE A 218 14.90 22.92 4.67
C ILE A 218 15.50 24.26 4.22
N GLY A 219 14.96 24.87 3.15
CA GLY A 219 15.34 26.20 2.69
C GLY A 219 16.65 26.28 1.93
N LEU A 220 17.06 25.17 1.28
CA LEU A 220 18.29 25.06 0.51
C LEU A 220 18.01 24.74 -0.97
N ASP A 221 19.04 24.91 -1.80
CA ASP A 221 19.09 24.39 -3.17
C ASP A 221 19.98 23.14 -3.25
N ALA A 222 19.73 22.29 -4.26
CA ALA A 222 20.50 21.05 -4.44
C ALA A 222 22.04 21.27 -4.55
N ARG A 223 22.48 22.47 -4.97
CA ARG A 223 23.88 22.86 -5.07
C ARG A 223 24.54 23.22 -3.74
N ASP A 224 23.76 23.38 -2.65
CA ASP A 224 24.26 23.89 -1.38
C ASP A 224 24.86 22.79 -0.48
N ALA A 225 24.84 21.53 -0.96
CA ALA A 225 25.41 20.39 -0.26
C ALA A 225 25.91 19.31 -1.22
N GLU A 226 26.78 18.44 -0.70
CA GLU A 226 27.33 17.32 -1.41
C GLU A 226 26.38 16.09 -1.37
N ASP A 227 26.69 15.10 -2.19
CA ASP A 227 25.85 13.91 -2.39
C ASP A 227 25.62 13.10 -1.11
N ASP A 228 26.65 12.95 -0.29
CA ASP A 228 26.61 12.23 0.98
C ASP A 228 25.78 12.95 2.04
N GLU A 229 25.79 14.29 2.03
CA GLU A 229 24.99 15.12 2.91
C GLU A 229 23.49 15.01 2.55
N TRP A 230 23.16 15.03 1.28
CA TRP A 230 21.77 14.78 0.81
C TRP A 230 21.31 13.37 1.12
N LEU A 231 22.18 12.39 0.99
CA LEU A 231 21.86 11.01 1.39
C LEU A 231 21.64 10.90 2.90
N ALA A 232 22.42 11.60 3.70
CA ALA A 232 22.23 11.65 5.16
C ALA A 232 20.89 12.29 5.52
N LEU A 233 20.49 13.36 4.84
CA LEU A 233 19.16 13.99 4.98
C LEU A 233 18.02 13.01 4.62
N ALA A 234 18.14 12.29 3.51
CA ALA A 234 17.15 11.28 3.12
C ALA A 234 17.03 10.18 4.19
N LYS A 235 18.14 9.70 4.71
CA LYS A 235 18.16 8.72 5.82
C LYS A 235 17.51 9.26 7.10
N ALA A 236 17.62 10.55 7.38
CA ALA A 236 16.95 11.16 8.53
C ALA A 236 15.42 11.15 8.38
N TRP A 237 14.87 11.43 7.20
CA TRP A 237 13.43 11.27 6.93
C TRP A 237 12.97 9.81 6.96
N ARG A 238 13.76 8.91 6.36
CA ARG A 238 13.50 7.46 6.43
C ARG A 238 13.39 7.00 7.88
N GLN A 239 14.32 7.47 8.71
CA GLN A 239 14.33 7.18 10.15
C GLN A 239 13.06 7.69 10.84
N ALA A 240 12.64 8.92 10.57
CA ALA A 240 11.43 9.50 11.14
C ALA A 240 10.17 8.71 10.74
N GLN A 241 10.09 8.22 9.49
CA GLN A 241 8.99 7.38 9.05
C GLN A 241 8.94 6.06 9.82
N ILE A 242 10.07 5.38 9.98
CA ILE A 242 10.15 4.12 10.73
C ILE A 242 9.74 4.35 12.19
N GLU A 243 10.16 5.44 12.82
CA GLU A 243 9.81 5.78 14.20
C GLU A 243 8.31 5.99 14.38
N GLU A 244 7.66 6.70 13.47
CA GLU A 244 6.21 6.93 13.52
C GLU A 244 5.42 5.63 13.35
N ILE A 245 5.80 4.78 12.39
CA ILE A 245 5.16 3.48 12.18
C ILE A 245 5.41 2.58 13.40
N ALA A 246 6.63 2.56 13.94
CA ALA A 246 6.98 1.78 15.13
C ALA A 246 6.20 2.22 16.37
N ALA A 247 6.00 3.52 16.56
CA ALA A 247 5.19 4.05 17.65
C ALA A 247 3.73 3.61 17.53
N SER A 248 3.14 3.66 16.34
CA SER A 248 1.77 3.18 16.07
C SER A 248 1.66 1.69 16.32
N LEU A 249 2.61 0.90 15.83
CA LEU A 249 2.66 -0.54 16.02
C LEU A 249 2.80 -0.91 17.51
N THR A 250 3.67 -0.21 18.24
CA THR A 250 3.85 -0.43 19.69
C THR A 250 2.56 -0.14 20.45
N ARG A 251 1.86 0.97 20.15
CA ARG A 251 0.55 1.29 20.77
C ARG A 251 -0.49 0.22 20.46
N MET A 252 -0.59 -0.20 19.21
CA MET A 252 -1.52 -1.24 18.78
C MET A 252 -1.26 -2.57 19.50
N MET A 253 0.00 -3.00 19.58
CA MET A 253 0.40 -4.23 20.26
C MET A 253 0.08 -4.20 21.78
N ALA A 254 0.26 -3.06 22.42
CA ALA A 254 -0.01 -2.88 23.84
C ALA A 254 -1.50 -2.96 24.20
N THR A 255 -2.40 -2.63 23.26
CA THR A 255 -3.87 -2.63 23.49
C THR A 255 -4.55 -3.94 23.12
N ARG A 256 -3.88 -4.84 22.42
CA ARG A 256 -4.46 -6.09 21.93
C ARG A 256 -4.09 -7.27 22.83
N CYS A 257 -5.10 -7.80 23.54
CA CYS A 257 -5.00 -9.08 24.21
C CYS A 257 -5.04 -10.21 23.16
N GLY A 258 -4.09 -11.16 23.23
CA GLY A 258 -4.12 -12.37 22.40
C GLY A 258 -3.03 -12.47 21.33
N ILE A 259 -2.12 -11.51 21.24
CA ILE A 259 -0.91 -11.69 20.45
C ILE A 259 -0.05 -12.69 21.23
N THR A 260 0.14 -13.89 20.68
CA THR A 260 0.96 -14.94 21.27
C THR A 260 2.43 -14.51 21.28
N SER A 261 3.22 -15.10 22.16
CA SER A 261 4.65 -14.83 22.31
C SER A 261 5.51 -15.16 21.08
N ALA A 262 4.94 -15.76 20.04
CA ALA A 262 5.59 -16.09 18.79
C ALA A 262 4.60 -16.02 17.64
N GLY A 263 4.94 -15.27 16.60
CA GLY A 263 4.16 -15.12 15.37
C GLY A 263 5.07 -14.91 14.17
N THR A 264 4.49 -14.74 13.00
CA THR A 264 5.20 -14.44 11.76
C THR A 264 4.88 -13.02 11.31
N ILE A 265 5.87 -12.24 10.90
CA ILE A 265 5.65 -10.96 10.24
C ILE A 265 5.54 -11.22 8.75
N VAL A 266 4.37 -10.99 8.19
CA VAL A 266 4.12 -11.05 6.74
C VAL A 266 4.28 -9.65 6.18
N THR A 267 5.21 -9.47 5.25
CA THR A 267 5.49 -8.18 4.62
C THR A 267 4.74 -8.06 3.29
N ALA A 268 4.14 -6.91 3.00
CA ALA A 268 3.50 -6.60 1.74
C ALA A 268 3.75 -5.14 1.31
N GLY A 269 3.38 -4.80 0.08
CA GLY A 269 3.51 -3.46 -0.48
C GLY A 269 4.91 -3.14 -1.02
N CYS A 270 5.00 -2.02 -1.74
CA CYS A 270 6.25 -1.54 -2.34
C CYS A 270 7.26 -0.98 -1.32
N GLY A 271 6.83 -0.76 -0.08
CA GLY A 271 7.67 -0.32 1.04
C GLY A 271 8.10 -1.46 1.99
N ALA A 272 7.92 -2.72 1.60
CA ALA A 272 8.28 -3.88 2.42
C ALA A 272 9.76 -3.88 2.87
N PHE A 273 10.64 -3.19 2.15
CA PHE A 273 12.05 -3.01 2.51
C PHE A 273 12.27 -2.28 3.85
N LEU A 274 11.28 -1.57 4.38
CA LEU A 274 11.35 -0.92 5.69
C LEU A 274 11.07 -1.87 6.86
N VAL A 275 10.40 -2.99 6.60
CA VAL A 275 9.88 -3.86 7.66
C VAL A 275 10.97 -4.48 8.53
N PRO A 276 12.15 -4.89 8.03
CA PRO A 276 13.23 -5.38 8.89
C PRO A 276 13.65 -4.36 9.96
N ASP A 277 13.85 -3.09 9.56
CA ASP A 277 14.24 -2.03 10.48
C ASP A 277 13.10 -1.64 11.43
N LEU A 278 11.85 -1.68 10.95
CA LEU A 278 10.66 -1.48 11.77
C LEU A 278 10.55 -2.56 12.85
N ALA A 279 10.68 -3.83 12.48
CA ALA A 279 10.59 -4.96 13.40
C ALA A 279 11.67 -4.90 14.48
N ALA A 280 12.91 -4.49 14.12
CA ALA A 280 14.02 -4.33 15.05
C ALA A 280 13.76 -3.24 16.13
N ARG A 281 12.83 -2.31 15.88
CA ARG A 281 12.46 -1.23 16.83
C ARG A 281 11.33 -1.56 17.77
N VAL A 282 10.61 -2.65 17.51
CA VAL A 282 9.45 -3.06 18.30
C VAL A 282 9.80 -4.29 19.11
N PRO A 283 10.11 -4.17 20.41
CA PRO A 283 10.58 -5.30 21.23
C PRO A 283 9.64 -6.52 21.23
N ALA A 284 8.34 -6.28 21.11
CA ALA A 284 7.32 -7.34 21.04
C ALA A 284 7.46 -8.26 19.80
N LEU A 285 8.19 -7.83 18.77
CA LEU A 285 8.43 -8.58 17.54
C LEU A 285 9.80 -9.28 17.52
N THR A 286 10.56 -9.18 18.61
CA THR A 286 11.89 -9.82 18.69
C THR A 286 11.80 -11.32 18.43
N GLY A 287 12.57 -11.79 17.45
CA GLY A 287 12.62 -13.21 17.07
C GLY A 287 11.50 -13.69 16.14
N TRP A 288 10.56 -12.82 15.77
CA TRP A 288 9.54 -13.20 14.79
C TRP A 288 10.16 -13.30 13.39
N PRO A 289 9.94 -14.43 12.66
CA PRO A 289 10.43 -14.55 11.30
C PRO A 289 9.70 -13.62 10.34
N LEU A 290 10.44 -13.07 9.40
CA LEU A 290 9.89 -12.31 8.27
C LEU A 290 9.54 -13.26 7.12
N ARG A 291 8.37 -13.05 6.51
CA ARG A 291 7.88 -13.75 5.32
C ARG A 291 7.35 -12.74 4.32
N SER A 292 7.62 -12.99 3.04
CA SER A 292 7.13 -12.14 1.95
C SER A 292 5.74 -12.59 1.51
N TYR A 293 4.79 -11.68 1.38
CA TYR A 293 3.49 -11.98 0.80
C TYR A 293 3.64 -12.56 -0.62
N GLY A 294 4.49 -11.97 -1.42
CA GLY A 294 4.70 -12.40 -2.80
C GLY A 294 5.31 -13.79 -2.95
N CYS A 295 6.21 -14.20 -2.02
CA CYS A 295 6.86 -15.49 -2.06
C CYS A 295 6.13 -16.58 -1.25
N ASP A 296 5.61 -16.20 -0.08
CA ASP A 296 5.16 -17.19 0.92
C ASP A 296 3.63 -17.31 0.99
N VAL A 297 2.87 -16.28 0.52
CA VAL A 297 1.39 -16.27 0.54
C VAL A 297 0.81 -16.42 -0.86
N ALA A 298 1.29 -15.63 -1.83
CA ALA A 298 0.79 -15.66 -3.19
C ALA A 298 1.16 -16.99 -3.87
N ARG A 299 0.14 -17.71 -4.37
CA ARG A 299 0.35 -18.93 -5.15
C ARG A 299 0.65 -18.57 -6.59
N ILE A 300 1.92 -18.32 -6.89
CA ILE A 300 2.37 -17.96 -8.24
C ILE A 300 2.68 -19.24 -9.00
N ALA A 301 2.12 -19.38 -10.23
CA ALA A 301 2.48 -20.49 -11.09
C ALA A 301 3.99 -20.50 -11.35
N ALA A 302 4.60 -21.66 -11.16
CA ALA A 302 6.01 -21.87 -11.49
C ALA A 302 6.25 -21.62 -12.98
N THR A 303 7.45 -21.23 -13.32
CA THR A 303 7.95 -21.22 -14.70
C THR A 303 8.14 -22.65 -15.20
N ASP A 304 8.28 -22.84 -16.51
CA ASP A 304 8.39 -24.19 -17.13
C ASP A 304 9.59 -25.00 -16.60
N ASP A 305 10.61 -24.34 -16.03
CA ASP A 305 11.76 -24.95 -15.35
C ASP A 305 11.53 -25.23 -13.86
N GLY A 306 10.33 -24.98 -13.34
CA GLY A 306 9.94 -25.21 -11.96
C GLY A 306 10.47 -24.16 -10.95
N ALA A 307 11.18 -23.13 -11.40
CA ALA A 307 11.65 -22.05 -10.55
C ALA A 307 10.53 -21.04 -10.26
N ALA A 308 10.53 -20.46 -9.06
CA ALA A 308 9.66 -19.32 -8.77
C ALA A 308 10.13 -18.10 -9.60
N ASP A 309 9.20 -17.51 -10.35
CA ASP A 309 9.49 -16.27 -11.09
C ASP A 309 9.61 -15.11 -10.09
N ALA A 310 10.83 -14.71 -9.79
CA ALA A 310 11.13 -13.64 -8.83
C ALA A 310 10.44 -12.31 -9.17
N SER A 311 10.33 -11.98 -10.47
CA SER A 311 9.63 -10.78 -10.92
C SER A 311 8.13 -10.86 -10.64
N LYS A 312 7.52 -12.02 -10.82
CA LYS A 312 6.09 -12.21 -10.48
C LYS A 312 5.87 -12.17 -8.98
N ALA A 313 6.81 -12.70 -8.17
CA ALA A 313 6.74 -12.64 -6.71
C ALA A 313 6.83 -11.19 -6.22
N ASP A 314 7.72 -10.39 -6.77
CA ASP A 314 7.84 -8.97 -6.47
C ASP A 314 6.56 -8.20 -6.81
N TRP A 315 6.00 -8.41 -8.01
CA TRP A 315 4.71 -7.81 -8.37
C TRP A 315 3.55 -8.31 -7.50
N ALA A 316 3.58 -9.56 -7.03
CA ALA A 316 2.57 -10.05 -6.09
C ALA A 316 2.71 -9.40 -4.71
N GLN A 317 3.92 -9.11 -4.28
CA GLN A 317 4.22 -8.35 -3.08
C GLN A 317 3.61 -6.94 -3.14
N VAL A 318 3.80 -6.23 -4.26
CA VAL A 318 3.34 -4.86 -4.47
C VAL A 318 1.83 -4.79 -4.71
N CYS A 319 1.29 -5.76 -5.46
CA CYS A 319 -0.13 -5.84 -5.81
C CYS A 319 -0.91 -6.79 -4.87
N ALA A 320 -0.49 -6.91 -3.63
CA ALA A 320 -1.05 -7.87 -2.67
C ALA A 320 -2.59 -7.84 -2.58
N PRO A 321 -3.28 -6.68 -2.55
CA PRO A 321 -4.74 -6.64 -2.53
C PRO A 321 -5.38 -7.30 -3.78
N SER A 322 -4.82 -7.06 -4.96
CA SER A 322 -5.34 -7.63 -6.22
C SER A 322 -5.11 -9.14 -6.28
N VAL A 323 -3.96 -9.61 -5.81
CA VAL A 323 -3.65 -11.05 -5.70
C VAL A 323 -4.58 -11.72 -4.69
N ALA A 324 -4.83 -11.05 -3.56
CA ALA A 324 -5.71 -11.56 -2.51
C ALA A 324 -7.12 -11.78 -3.03
N VAL A 325 -7.74 -10.76 -3.65
CA VAL A 325 -9.11 -10.92 -4.16
C VAL A 325 -9.21 -11.97 -5.26
N ALA A 326 -8.21 -12.06 -6.14
CA ALA A 326 -8.17 -13.10 -7.16
C ALA A 326 -8.08 -14.51 -6.55
N SER A 327 -7.21 -14.69 -5.54
CA SER A 327 -7.00 -15.97 -4.86
C SER A 327 -8.22 -16.38 -4.04
N LEU A 328 -8.83 -15.44 -3.29
CA LEU A 328 -10.01 -15.70 -2.49
C LEU A 328 -11.23 -16.03 -3.39
N TYR A 329 -11.42 -15.27 -4.48
CA TYR A 329 -12.52 -15.51 -5.39
C TYR A 329 -12.40 -16.84 -6.15
N ALA A 330 -11.19 -17.26 -6.48
CA ALA A 330 -10.96 -18.55 -7.13
C ALA A 330 -11.32 -19.76 -6.25
N GLN A 331 -11.46 -19.57 -4.93
CA GLN A 331 -11.85 -20.61 -3.98
C GLN A 331 -13.37 -20.71 -3.80
N GLU A 332 -14.14 -19.73 -4.30
CA GLU A 332 -15.60 -19.79 -4.24
C GLU A 332 -16.12 -20.89 -5.18
N PRO A 333 -17.08 -21.71 -4.73
CA PRO A 333 -17.71 -22.70 -5.58
C PRO A 333 -18.42 -22.01 -6.76
N CYS A 334 -18.30 -22.63 -7.93
CA CYS A 334 -18.99 -22.19 -9.15
C CYS A 334 -20.50 -22.40 -9.05
#